data_6850d05b2eec1837969485e1fb754bc0
#
_entry.id   6850d05b2eec1837969485e1fb754bc0
#
_cell.length_a   1.000
_cell.length_b   1.000
_cell.length_c   1.000
_cell.angle_alpha   90.00
_cell.angle_beta   90.00
_cell.angle_gamma   90.00
#
_symmetry.space_group_name_H-M   'P 1'
#
loop_
_entity.id
_entity.type
_entity.pdbx_description
1 polymer ?
#
loop_
_entity_poly.entity_id
_entity_poly.type
_entity_poly.pdbx_seq_one_letter_code
_entity_poly.pdbx_strand_id
1 'polypeptide(L)'
;MTHFIIDDSDEQFCDLVCSNLDNRGLSWMLLSDDNAQAPNLKNKYLIISSKSSNFDVKSKSFVDHLRKFKFVKAFVFTSNSETLLFKSECNGAIKELQVPKYDPQDSALFNFYLSLFIEQFSRNTVNLPCSDPETAGLVNLLARLAVSNASVLINGPTGTGKEVVSKLLHSKSNRKEGPFIAVNCAAIPEIMLESMLFGHE
;
A
#
# COMPACT_ATOMS: atom_id res chain seq x y z
N MET A 1 -4.78 6.06 12.04
CA MET A 1 -3.90 4.99 11.55
C MET A 1 -4.79 3.92 10.96
N THR A 2 -4.43 3.34 9.84
CA THR A 2 -5.18 2.25 9.20
C THR A 2 -4.65 0.93 9.76
N HIS A 3 -5.55 0.00 10.11
CA HIS A 3 -5.19 -1.31 10.62
C HIS A 3 -5.66 -2.39 9.64
N PHE A 4 -4.75 -3.22 9.19
CA PHE A 4 -5.06 -4.37 8.36
C PHE A 4 -5.23 -5.61 9.24
N ILE A 5 -6.38 -6.24 9.15
CA ILE A 5 -6.70 -7.48 9.86
C ILE A 5 -6.67 -8.58 8.82
N ILE A 6 -5.83 -9.58 9.02
CA ILE A 6 -5.60 -10.66 8.07
C ILE A 6 -6.26 -11.92 8.59
N ASP A 7 -7.05 -12.56 7.76
CA ASP A 7 -7.61 -13.87 8.06
C ASP A 7 -6.52 -14.94 7.94
N ASP A 8 -6.24 -15.61 9.03
CA ASP A 8 -5.15 -16.55 9.22
C ASP A 8 -5.55 -18.02 8.95
N SER A 9 -6.75 -18.23 8.42
CA SER A 9 -7.23 -19.59 8.10
C SER A 9 -6.60 -20.21 6.85
N ASP A 10 -6.05 -19.39 5.95
CA ASP A 10 -5.19 -19.78 4.81
C ASP A 10 -3.75 -19.38 5.13
N GLU A 11 -3.01 -20.26 5.80
CA GLU A 11 -1.68 -20.01 6.35
C GLU A 11 -0.69 -19.51 5.29
N GLN A 12 -0.65 -20.19 4.13
CA GLN A 12 0.26 -19.81 3.04
C GLN A 12 -0.03 -18.39 2.51
N PHE A 13 -1.30 -18.05 2.34
CA PHE A 13 -1.70 -16.71 1.91
C PHE A 13 -1.39 -15.68 2.99
N CYS A 14 -1.68 -16.00 4.24
CA CYS A 14 -1.45 -15.13 5.38
C CYS A 14 0.03 -14.73 5.50
N ASP A 15 0.95 -15.70 5.50
CA ASP A 15 2.39 -15.46 5.61
C ASP A 15 2.92 -14.53 4.52
N LEU A 16 2.48 -14.76 3.28
CA LEU A 16 2.91 -13.94 2.15
C LEU A 16 2.34 -12.52 2.21
N VAL A 17 1.09 -12.35 2.65
CA VAL A 17 0.49 -11.02 2.87
C VAL A 17 1.22 -10.30 3.99
N CYS A 18 1.47 -10.94 5.12
CA CYS A 18 2.19 -10.38 6.27
C CYS A 18 3.57 -9.87 5.84
N SER A 19 4.36 -10.72 5.18
CA SER A 19 5.69 -10.35 4.67
C SER A 19 5.65 -9.14 3.74
N ASN A 20 4.67 -9.08 2.83
CA ASN A 20 4.51 -7.94 1.94
C ASN A 20 4.07 -6.65 2.65
N LEU A 21 3.24 -6.75 3.69
CA LEU A 21 2.84 -5.59 4.49
C LEU A 21 4.00 -5.07 5.33
N ASP A 22 4.81 -5.96 5.92
CA ASP A 22 6.02 -5.61 6.66
C ASP A 22 7.02 -4.88 5.77
N ASN A 23 7.27 -5.39 4.56
CA ASN A 23 8.14 -4.75 3.58
C ASN A 23 7.65 -3.34 3.20
N ARG A 24 6.36 -3.05 3.36
CA ARG A 24 5.76 -1.74 3.10
C ARG A 24 5.59 -0.89 4.36
N GLY A 25 5.99 -1.39 5.53
CA GLY A 25 5.83 -0.71 6.83
C GLY A 25 4.37 -0.46 7.20
N LEU A 26 3.46 -1.33 6.76
CA LEU A 26 2.04 -1.26 7.07
C LEU A 26 1.74 -2.08 8.31
N SER A 27 1.01 -1.52 9.26
CA SER A 27 0.63 -2.22 10.49
C SER A 27 -0.51 -3.20 10.23
N TRP A 28 -0.36 -4.42 10.70
CA TRP A 28 -1.34 -5.49 10.57
C TRP A 28 -1.49 -6.28 11.87
N MET A 29 -2.53 -7.09 11.95
CA MET A 29 -2.84 -8.04 13.02
C MET A 29 -3.50 -9.26 12.41
N LEU A 30 -3.39 -10.41 13.06
CA LEU A 30 -4.16 -11.60 12.68
C LEU A 30 -5.60 -11.49 13.19
N LEU A 31 -6.52 -12.12 12.49
CA LEU A 31 -7.93 -12.15 12.90
C LEU A 31 -8.12 -12.91 14.22
N SER A 32 -7.26 -13.89 14.50
CA SER A 32 -7.22 -14.65 15.76
C SER A 32 -6.71 -13.84 16.95
N ASP A 33 -6.06 -12.68 16.72
CA ASP A 33 -5.58 -11.83 17.81
C ASP A 33 -6.76 -11.22 18.60
N ASP A 34 -6.72 -11.26 19.91
CA ASP A 34 -7.78 -10.73 20.80
C ASP A 34 -8.12 -9.26 20.51
N ASN A 35 -7.14 -8.47 20.05
CA ASN A 35 -7.30 -7.06 19.75
C ASN A 35 -7.84 -6.77 18.35
N ALA A 36 -7.85 -7.73 17.43
CA ALA A 36 -8.24 -7.51 16.03
C ALA A 36 -9.71 -7.06 15.90
N GLN A 37 -10.57 -7.55 16.77
CA GLN A 37 -11.99 -7.24 16.80
C GLN A 37 -12.35 -6.09 17.75
N ALA A 38 -11.35 -5.47 18.41
CA ALA A 38 -11.59 -4.42 19.40
C ALA A 38 -12.39 -3.25 18.81
N PRO A 39 -13.43 -2.76 19.49
CA PRO A 39 -14.35 -1.74 18.96
C PRO A 39 -13.72 -0.34 18.86
N ASN A 40 -12.61 -0.11 19.54
CA ASN A 40 -11.87 1.16 19.56
C ASN A 40 -10.90 1.31 18.37
N LEU A 41 -10.61 0.26 17.63
CA LEU A 41 -9.81 0.36 16.42
C LEU A 41 -10.60 1.05 15.31
N LYS A 42 -10.10 2.21 14.84
CA LYS A 42 -10.66 2.94 13.70
C LYS A 42 -10.00 2.48 12.39
N ASN A 43 -10.74 2.62 11.28
CA ASN A 43 -10.24 2.31 9.94
C ASN A 43 -9.67 0.89 9.80
N LYS A 44 -10.44 -0.12 10.22
CA LYS A 44 -10.10 -1.53 10.06
C LYS A 44 -10.41 -2.00 8.64
N TYR A 45 -9.45 -2.67 8.02
CA TYR A 45 -9.60 -3.35 6.74
C TYR A 45 -9.38 -4.85 6.93
N LEU A 46 -10.30 -5.66 6.45
CA LEU A 46 -10.16 -7.12 6.47
C LEU A 46 -9.50 -7.58 5.17
N ILE A 47 -8.49 -8.43 5.28
CA ILE A 47 -7.83 -9.11 4.16
C ILE A 47 -8.08 -10.60 4.28
N ILE A 48 -8.61 -11.21 3.23
CA ILE A 48 -9.09 -12.60 3.26
C ILE A 48 -8.80 -13.30 1.92
N SER A 49 -8.44 -14.58 1.99
CA SER A 49 -8.43 -15.50 0.85
C SER A 49 -9.82 -16.08 0.62
N SER A 50 -10.19 -16.36 -0.63
CA SER A 50 -11.42 -17.10 -0.93
C SER A 50 -11.39 -18.55 -0.46
N LYS A 51 -10.23 -19.05 -0.02
CA LYS A 51 -10.07 -20.37 0.61
C LYS A 51 -10.25 -20.32 2.12
N SER A 52 -10.60 -19.16 2.68
CA SER A 52 -10.85 -18.99 4.11
C SER A 52 -11.87 -20.02 4.60
N SER A 53 -11.56 -20.66 5.73
CA SER A 53 -12.50 -21.52 6.45
C SER A 53 -13.40 -20.71 7.39
N ASN A 54 -13.03 -19.45 7.71
CA ASN A 54 -13.76 -18.60 8.64
C ASN A 54 -14.93 -17.87 7.98
N PHE A 55 -14.87 -17.66 6.66
CA PHE A 55 -15.85 -16.84 5.95
C PHE A 55 -16.29 -17.43 4.62
N ASP A 56 -17.59 -17.51 4.42
CA ASP A 56 -18.16 -17.59 3.07
C ASP A 56 -18.41 -16.17 2.56
N VAL A 57 -17.48 -15.69 1.72
CA VAL A 57 -17.45 -14.32 1.19
C VAL A 57 -18.73 -13.93 0.44
N LYS A 58 -19.43 -14.93 -0.14
CA LYS A 58 -20.68 -14.73 -0.89
C LYS A 58 -21.92 -14.70 -0.01
N SER A 59 -21.81 -14.97 1.26
CA SER A 59 -22.94 -15.05 2.18
C SER A 59 -23.35 -13.68 2.72
N LYS A 60 -24.63 -13.54 3.07
CA LYS A 60 -25.10 -12.37 3.82
C LYS A 60 -24.45 -12.26 5.19
N SER A 61 -24.13 -13.39 5.81
CA SER A 61 -23.47 -13.43 7.12
C SER A 61 -22.10 -12.75 7.10
N PHE A 62 -21.38 -12.78 6.00
CA PHE A 62 -20.10 -12.06 5.83
C PHE A 62 -20.31 -10.55 5.87
N VAL A 63 -21.31 -10.03 5.15
CA VAL A 63 -21.62 -8.59 5.17
C VAL A 63 -22.04 -8.12 6.57
N ASP A 64 -22.84 -8.94 7.26
CA ASP A 64 -23.27 -8.64 8.63
C ASP A 64 -22.08 -8.67 9.61
N HIS A 65 -21.13 -9.60 9.40
CA HIS A 65 -19.87 -9.63 10.17
C HIS A 65 -19.06 -8.34 9.97
N LEU A 66 -18.88 -7.88 8.74
CA LEU A 66 -18.16 -6.62 8.46
C LEU A 66 -18.80 -5.43 9.18
N ARG A 67 -20.14 -5.35 9.18
CA ARG A 67 -20.89 -4.31 9.86
C ARG A 67 -20.76 -4.39 11.39
N LYS A 68 -20.95 -5.59 11.95
CA LYS A 68 -20.88 -5.86 13.40
C LYS A 68 -19.54 -5.42 13.98
N PHE A 69 -18.43 -5.74 13.30
CA PHE A 69 -17.08 -5.42 13.76
C PHE A 69 -16.54 -4.11 13.18
N LYS A 70 -17.38 -3.33 12.48
CA LYS A 70 -17.06 -2.01 11.94
C LYS A 70 -15.85 -1.99 11.00
N PHE A 71 -15.72 -3.02 10.16
CA PHE A 71 -14.75 -2.99 9.08
C PHE A 71 -15.15 -1.95 8.03
N VAL A 72 -14.22 -1.13 7.62
CA VAL A 72 -14.46 -0.11 6.58
C VAL A 72 -14.54 -0.77 5.20
N LYS A 73 -13.66 -1.75 4.96
CA LYS A 73 -13.60 -2.53 3.72
C LYS A 73 -13.10 -3.94 3.98
N ALA A 74 -13.50 -4.86 3.12
CA ALA A 74 -12.90 -6.17 2.96
C ALA A 74 -12.21 -6.28 1.60
N PHE A 75 -11.02 -6.86 1.57
CA PHE A 75 -10.26 -7.18 0.37
C PHE A 75 -10.16 -8.68 0.25
N VAL A 76 -10.65 -9.22 -0.84
CA VAL A 76 -10.75 -10.66 -1.09
C VAL A 76 -9.82 -11.05 -2.23
N PHE A 77 -8.99 -12.06 -1.99
CA PHE A 77 -8.15 -12.67 -3.00
C PHE A 77 -8.74 -14.01 -3.42
N THR A 78 -9.14 -14.13 -4.69
CA THR A 78 -9.74 -15.34 -5.24
C THR A 78 -8.84 -15.95 -6.30
N SER A 79 -8.36 -17.16 -6.08
CA SER A 79 -7.63 -17.96 -7.06
C SER A 79 -8.58 -18.86 -7.85
N ASN A 80 -8.10 -19.39 -8.98
CA ASN A 80 -8.86 -20.29 -9.88
C ASN A 80 -10.02 -19.63 -10.66
N SER A 81 -9.91 -18.37 -10.98
CA SER A 81 -10.77 -17.70 -11.97
C SER A 81 -10.36 -18.03 -13.41
N GLU A 82 -11.20 -17.73 -14.38
CA GLU A 82 -10.83 -17.83 -15.81
C GLU A 82 -10.00 -16.65 -16.27
N THR A 83 -10.21 -15.49 -15.67
CA THR A 83 -9.57 -14.22 -16.07
C THR A 83 -9.12 -13.41 -14.85
N LEU A 84 -8.16 -12.51 -15.08
CA LEU A 84 -7.81 -11.48 -14.10
C LEU A 84 -8.92 -10.42 -14.06
N LEU A 85 -9.58 -10.29 -12.93
CA LEU A 85 -10.69 -9.37 -12.79
C LEU A 85 -10.71 -8.70 -11.40
N PHE A 86 -10.95 -7.39 -11.41
CA PHE A 86 -11.23 -6.62 -10.20
C PHE A 86 -12.74 -6.42 -10.06
N LYS A 87 -13.31 -6.87 -8.96
CA LYS A 87 -14.72 -6.64 -8.62
C LYS A 87 -14.85 -5.72 -7.42
N SER A 88 -15.96 -5.00 -7.39
CA SER A 88 -16.33 -4.14 -6.26
C SER A 88 -17.80 -4.34 -5.96
N GLU A 89 -18.11 -4.75 -4.76
CA GLU A 89 -19.46 -5.07 -4.30
C GLU A 89 -19.83 -4.23 -3.06
N CYS A 90 -21.11 -4.21 -2.71
CA CYS A 90 -21.63 -3.51 -1.54
C CYS A 90 -21.19 -2.03 -1.47
N ASN A 91 -21.34 -1.28 -2.57
CA ASN A 91 -20.91 0.13 -2.68
C ASN A 91 -19.41 0.34 -2.38
N GLY A 92 -18.58 -0.62 -2.76
CA GLY A 92 -17.13 -0.54 -2.56
C GLY A 92 -16.62 -1.01 -1.19
N ALA A 93 -17.51 -1.55 -0.36
CA ALA A 93 -17.12 -2.13 0.92
C ALA A 93 -16.38 -3.46 0.76
N ILE A 94 -16.68 -4.21 -0.29
CA ILE A 94 -15.97 -5.45 -0.64
C ILE A 94 -15.26 -5.24 -1.96
N LYS A 95 -13.96 -5.49 -1.99
CA LYS A 95 -13.13 -5.46 -3.20
C LYS A 95 -12.49 -6.82 -3.39
N GLU A 96 -12.72 -7.42 -4.52
CA GLU A 96 -12.19 -8.73 -4.87
C GLU A 96 -11.23 -8.64 -6.05
N LEU A 97 -10.07 -9.29 -5.91
CA LEU A 97 -9.18 -9.61 -7.01
C LEU A 97 -9.34 -11.09 -7.34
N GLN A 98 -9.86 -11.39 -8.51
CA GLN A 98 -9.92 -12.74 -9.06
C GLN A 98 -8.72 -12.93 -9.98
N VAL A 99 -7.94 -14.01 -9.76
CA VAL A 99 -6.75 -14.32 -10.55
C VAL A 99 -6.94 -15.66 -11.26
N PRO A 100 -6.37 -15.80 -12.49
CA PRO A 100 -6.36 -17.05 -13.23
C PRO A 100 -5.74 -18.18 -12.41
N LYS A 101 -6.07 -19.40 -12.79
CA LYS A 101 -5.40 -20.59 -12.25
C LYS A 101 -3.90 -20.49 -12.58
N TYR A 102 -3.08 -20.68 -11.60
CA TYR A 102 -1.62 -20.67 -11.71
C TYR A 102 -1.05 -21.93 -11.03
N ASP A 103 0.15 -22.32 -11.45
CA ASP A 103 0.88 -23.37 -10.76
C ASP A 103 1.33 -22.84 -9.38
N PRO A 104 0.99 -23.51 -8.28
CA PRO A 104 1.43 -23.11 -6.94
C PRO A 104 2.97 -23.07 -6.79
N GLN A 105 3.71 -23.77 -7.69
CA GLN A 105 5.17 -23.73 -7.73
C GLN A 105 5.71 -22.49 -8.46
N ASP A 106 4.91 -21.80 -9.26
CA ASP A 106 5.27 -20.53 -9.89
C ASP A 106 5.15 -19.37 -8.89
N SER A 107 6.17 -19.27 -8.05
CA SER A 107 6.24 -18.21 -7.04
C SER A 107 6.28 -16.80 -7.63
N ALA A 108 6.81 -16.63 -8.84
CA ALA A 108 6.92 -15.32 -9.49
C ALA A 108 5.55 -14.80 -9.91
N LEU A 109 4.73 -15.63 -10.55
CA LEU A 109 3.39 -15.28 -10.97
C LEU A 109 2.45 -15.03 -9.77
N PHE A 110 2.57 -15.88 -8.75
CA PHE A 110 1.81 -15.68 -7.52
C PHE A 110 2.17 -14.35 -6.83
N ASN A 111 3.46 -14.05 -6.69
CA ASN A 111 3.92 -12.79 -6.11
C ASN A 111 3.48 -11.57 -6.92
N PHE A 112 3.42 -11.68 -8.25
CA PHE A 112 2.88 -10.63 -9.10
C PHE A 112 1.39 -10.37 -8.79
N TYR A 113 0.55 -11.42 -8.75
CA TYR A 113 -0.86 -11.27 -8.40
C TYR A 113 -1.08 -10.73 -6.98
N LEU A 114 -0.28 -11.20 -6.04
CA LEU A 114 -0.32 -10.73 -4.66
C LEU A 114 0.06 -9.24 -4.57
N SER A 115 1.06 -8.81 -5.31
CA SER A 115 1.44 -7.39 -5.41
C SER A 115 0.31 -6.52 -5.96
N LEU A 116 -0.37 -6.97 -7.03
CA LEU A 116 -1.54 -6.29 -7.56
C LEU A 116 -2.68 -6.19 -6.54
N PHE A 117 -2.89 -7.25 -5.76
CA PHE A 117 -3.88 -7.29 -4.70
C PHE A 117 -3.58 -6.27 -3.60
N ILE A 118 -2.34 -6.26 -3.12
CA ILE A 118 -1.91 -5.35 -2.05
C ILE A 118 -1.97 -3.89 -2.51
N GLU A 119 -1.67 -3.59 -3.77
CA GLU A 119 -1.80 -2.24 -4.33
C GLU A 119 -3.23 -1.67 -4.24
N GLN A 120 -4.26 -2.51 -4.23
CA GLN A 120 -5.64 -2.02 -4.13
C GLN A 120 -5.93 -1.28 -2.83
N PHE A 121 -5.28 -1.68 -1.73
CA PHE A 121 -5.53 -1.09 -0.42
C PHE A 121 -4.36 -0.26 0.12
N SER A 122 -3.16 -0.45 -0.41
CA SER A 122 -1.98 0.30 0.01
C SER A 122 -1.90 1.70 -0.64
N ARG A 123 -2.59 1.95 -1.74
CA ARG A 123 -2.57 3.24 -2.46
C ARG A 123 -2.89 4.46 -1.59
N ASN A 124 -3.74 4.30 -0.59
CA ASN A 124 -4.08 5.40 0.33
C ASN A 124 -3.02 5.65 1.39
N THR A 125 -2.09 4.72 1.57
CA THR A 125 -1.03 4.79 2.57
C THR A 125 0.33 5.11 1.97
N VAL A 126 0.52 4.76 0.68
CA VAL A 126 1.75 4.96 -0.09
C VAL A 126 1.39 5.56 -1.44
N ASN A 127 1.92 6.73 -1.76
CA ASN A 127 1.61 7.42 -3.01
C ASN A 127 2.42 6.92 -4.22
N LEU A 128 3.29 5.94 -4.03
CA LEU A 128 4.09 5.31 -5.08
C LEU A 128 3.72 3.84 -5.18
N PRO A 129 3.12 3.40 -6.30
CA PRO A 129 2.88 1.98 -6.55
C PRO A 129 4.22 1.25 -6.63
N CYS A 130 4.36 0.16 -5.90
CA CYS A 130 5.54 -0.68 -5.96
C CYS A 130 5.13 -2.15 -5.99
N SER A 131 5.64 -2.88 -6.98
CA SER A 131 5.35 -4.30 -7.20
C SER A 131 6.47 -5.21 -6.73
N ASP A 132 7.63 -4.65 -6.41
CA ASP A 132 8.80 -5.41 -5.96
C ASP A 132 9.22 -5.01 -4.53
N PRO A 133 9.82 -5.96 -3.76
CA PRO A 133 10.22 -5.74 -2.37
C PRO A 133 11.29 -4.65 -2.19
N GLU A 134 12.20 -4.49 -3.16
CA GLU A 134 13.27 -3.47 -3.08
C GLU A 134 12.67 -2.07 -3.14
N THR A 135 11.79 -1.81 -4.12
CA THR A 135 11.10 -0.53 -4.24
C THR A 135 10.21 -0.27 -3.00
N ALA A 136 9.55 -1.31 -2.47
CA ALA A 136 8.79 -1.18 -1.23
C ALA A 136 9.68 -0.79 -0.05
N GLY A 137 10.85 -1.42 0.10
CA GLY A 137 11.86 -1.06 1.10
C GLY A 137 12.35 0.38 0.97
N LEU A 138 12.61 0.84 -0.27
CA LEU A 138 12.96 2.23 -0.57
C LEU A 138 11.87 3.21 -0.15
N VAL A 139 10.60 2.92 -0.46
CA VAL A 139 9.46 3.77 -0.08
C VAL A 139 9.34 3.89 1.45
N ASN A 140 9.58 2.81 2.19
CA ASN A 140 9.62 2.84 3.65
C ASN A 140 10.77 3.69 4.20
N LEU A 141 11.96 3.58 3.60
CA LEU A 141 13.10 4.43 3.95
C LEU A 141 12.76 5.90 3.72
N LEU A 142 12.19 6.22 2.55
CA LEU A 142 11.77 7.58 2.20
C LEU A 142 10.74 8.14 3.19
N ALA A 143 9.77 7.34 3.63
CA ALA A 143 8.78 7.75 4.61
C ALA A 143 9.42 8.12 5.97
N ARG A 144 10.44 7.38 6.39
CA ARG A 144 11.21 7.70 7.61
C ARG A 144 12.08 8.93 7.45
N LEU A 145 12.73 9.10 6.29
CA LEU A 145 13.55 10.29 6.00
C LEU A 145 12.70 11.56 5.89
N ALA A 146 11.48 11.46 5.37
CA ALA A 146 10.60 12.60 5.15
C ALA A 146 10.22 13.36 6.44
N VAL A 147 10.17 12.68 7.58
CA VAL A 147 9.87 13.32 8.88
C VAL A 147 11.11 13.99 9.49
N SER A 148 12.30 13.73 8.95
CA SER A 148 13.55 14.41 9.37
C SER A 148 13.71 15.73 8.64
N ASN A 149 14.53 16.64 9.20
CA ASN A 149 14.93 17.89 8.53
C ASN A 149 16.23 17.75 7.74
N ALA A 150 16.65 16.52 7.43
CA ALA A 150 17.88 16.26 6.69
C ALA A 150 17.71 16.61 5.20
N SER A 151 18.79 17.14 4.60
CA SER A 151 18.87 17.28 3.15
C SER A 151 19.00 15.92 2.49
N VAL A 152 18.24 15.68 1.43
CA VAL A 152 18.22 14.39 0.72
C VAL A 152 18.74 14.59 -0.70
N LEU A 153 19.78 13.84 -1.09
CA LEU A 153 20.27 13.74 -2.46
C LEU A 153 19.67 12.49 -3.13
N ILE A 154 18.93 12.69 -4.22
CA ILE A 154 18.36 11.60 -5.03
C ILE A 154 19.17 11.50 -6.31
N ASN A 155 19.93 10.41 -6.46
CA ASN A 155 20.75 10.14 -7.64
C ASN A 155 20.23 8.92 -8.42
N GLY A 156 20.43 8.93 -9.74
CA GLY A 156 20.04 7.82 -10.61
C GLY A 156 19.97 8.24 -12.08
N PRO A 157 19.87 7.30 -13.01
CA PRO A 157 19.73 7.54 -14.45
C PRO A 157 18.47 8.36 -14.79
N THR A 158 18.42 8.92 -16.02
CA THR A 158 17.23 9.59 -16.51
C THR A 158 16.07 8.60 -16.62
N GLY A 159 14.85 9.02 -16.24
CA GLY A 159 13.65 8.18 -16.31
C GLY A 159 13.39 7.30 -15.07
N THR A 160 14.28 7.26 -14.08
CA THR A 160 14.12 6.40 -12.87
C THR A 160 13.14 6.94 -11.83
N GLY A 161 12.39 8.00 -12.12
CA GLY A 161 11.37 8.51 -11.21
C GLY A 161 11.86 9.41 -10.07
N LYS A 162 13.06 10.01 -10.18
CA LYS A 162 13.61 10.92 -9.14
C LYS A 162 12.65 12.04 -8.73
N GLU A 163 11.90 12.59 -9.69
CA GLU A 163 10.90 13.64 -9.42
C GLU A 163 9.71 13.07 -8.61
N VAL A 164 9.29 11.83 -8.90
CA VAL A 164 8.22 11.16 -8.16
C VAL A 164 8.65 10.94 -6.71
N VAL A 165 9.89 10.51 -6.50
CA VAL A 165 10.49 10.29 -5.17
C VAL A 165 10.55 11.62 -4.39
N SER A 166 10.94 12.72 -5.00
CA SER A 166 10.99 14.03 -4.34
C SER A 166 9.61 14.54 -3.93
N LYS A 167 8.60 14.36 -4.79
CA LYS A 167 7.19 14.66 -4.46
C LYS A 167 6.66 13.77 -3.34
N LEU A 168 7.04 12.48 -3.32
CA LEU A 168 6.69 11.57 -2.24
C LEU A 168 7.29 12.02 -0.90
N LEU A 169 8.57 12.36 -0.87
CA LEU A 169 9.24 12.92 0.33
C LEU A 169 8.49 14.15 0.86
N HIS A 170 8.16 15.10 -0.01
CA HIS A 170 7.41 16.28 0.40
C HIS A 170 6.04 15.92 0.97
N SER A 171 5.28 15.02 0.31
CA SER A 171 3.94 14.62 0.74
C SER A 171 3.91 13.86 2.08
N LYS A 172 5.04 13.28 2.49
CA LYS A 172 5.19 12.56 3.77
C LYS A 172 5.89 13.41 4.84
N SER A 173 6.41 14.59 4.48
CA SER A 173 7.15 15.46 5.40
C SER A 173 6.24 16.25 6.33
N ASN A 174 6.83 16.84 7.37
CA ASN A 174 6.16 17.78 8.24
C ASN A 174 5.76 19.08 7.51
N ARG A 175 6.23 19.28 6.27
CA ARG A 175 5.97 20.45 5.42
C ARG A 175 4.98 20.15 4.28
N LYS A 176 4.26 19.03 4.33
CA LYS A 176 3.32 18.58 3.27
C LYS A 176 2.21 19.58 2.91
N GLU A 177 1.84 20.44 3.84
CA GLU A 177 0.87 21.51 3.62
C GLU A 177 1.49 22.79 3.00
N GLY A 178 2.82 22.86 2.96
CA GLY A 178 3.56 23.95 2.34
C GLY A 178 3.73 23.76 0.82
N PRO A 179 4.22 24.78 0.11
CA PRO A 179 4.46 24.70 -1.32
C PRO A 179 5.62 23.74 -1.65
N PHE A 180 5.46 22.93 -2.69
CA PHE A 180 6.56 22.17 -3.31
C PHE A 180 7.11 23.00 -4.48
N ILE A 181 8.31 23.55 -4.31
CA ILE A 181 8.95 24.38 -5.32
C ILE A 181 10.05 23.56 -6.03
N ALA A 182 9.82 23.23 -7.29
CA ALA A 182 10.79 22.54 -8.13
C ALA A 182 11.55 23.56 -8.98
N VAL A 183 12.86 23.57 -8.86
CA VAL A 183 13.75 24.47 -9.61
C VAL A 183 14.65 23.64 -10.53
N ASN A 184 14.59 23.93 -11.84
CA ASN A 184 15.51 23.33 -12.80
C ASN A 184 16.79 24.22 -12.92
N CYS A 185 17.81 23.85 -12.16
CA CYS A 185 19.07 24.61 -12.13
C CYS A 185 19.74 24.68 -13.52
N ALA A 186 19.56 23.71 -14.39
CA ALA A 186 20.13 23.73 -15.74
C ALA A 186 19.47 24.77 -16.69
N ALA A 187 18.23 25.19 -16.35
CA ALA A 187 17.50 26.20 -17.14
C ALA A 187 17.70 27.64 -16.67
N ILE A 188 18.41 27.84 -15.56
CA ILE A 188 18.61 29.15 -14.94
C ILE A 188 20.04 29.62 -15.25
N PRO A 189 20.25 30.84 -15.77
CA PRO A 189 21.58 31.44 -15.91
C PRO A 189 22.29 31.52 -14.54
N GLU A 190 23.57 31.17 -14.51
CA GLU A 190 24.36 31.14 -13.26
C GLU A 190 24.24 32.44 -12.44
N ILE A 191 24.25 33.60 -13.12
CA ILE A 191 24.14 34.92 -12.49
C ILE A 191 22.81 35.10 -11.73
N MET A 192 21.75 34.43 -12.15
CA MET A 192 20.42 34.54 -11.55
C MET A 192 20.13 33.44 -10.52
N LEU A 193 20.91 32.35 -10.53
CA LEU A 193 20.65 31.20 -9.67
C LEU A 193 20.78 31.59 -8.18
N GLU A 194 21.78 32.30 -7.84
CA GLU A 194 22.09 32.74 -6.48
C GLU A 194 21.00 33.67 -5.91
N SER A 195 20.56 34.63 -6.69
CA SER A 195 19.49 35.56 -6.32
C SER A 195 18.12 34.87 -6.21
N MET A 196 17.84 33.89 -7.05
CA MET A 196 16.61 33.10 -6.97
C MET A 196 16.55 32.16 -5.75
N LEU A 197 17.71 31.61 -5.34
CA LEU A 197 17.77 30.69 -4.22
C LEU A 197 17.85 31.38 -2.85
N PHE A 198 18.54 32.51 -2.78
CA PHE A 198 18.87 33.21 -1.51
C PHE A 198 18.28 34.61 -1.40
N GLY A 199 17.64 35.11 -2.47
CA GLY A 199 17.08 36.43 -2.51
C GLY A 199 18.11 37.50 -2.93
N HIS A 200 17.65 38.70 -3.19
CA HIS A 200 18.49 39.91 -3.34
C HIS A 200 18.53 40.61 -1.99
N GLU A 201 19.74 41.04 -1.58
CA GLU A 201 19.91 42.05 -0.56
C GLU A 201 19.58 43.45 -1.10
#